data_495574287966b38d6b2b9496cd965dc6
#
_entry.id   495574287966b38d6b2b9496cd965dc6
#
_cell.length_a   1.000
_cell.length_b   1.000
_cell.length_c   1.000
_cell.angle_alpha   90.00
_cell.angle_beta   90.00
_cell.angle_gamma   90.00
#
_symmetry.space_group_name_H-M   'P 1'
#
loop_
_entity.id
_entity.type
_entity.pdbx_description
1 polymer ?
#
loop_
_entity_poly.entity_id
_entity_poly.type
_entity_poly.pdbx_seq_one_letter_code
_entity_poly.pdbx_strand_id
1 'polypeptide(L)'
;LTDFNHELISNGKLSSHQYVDLKFQSAEPIASIYVKNGDRVTKGQKLAELSTFRLKNKADQAKSSLENARLELQDVLIGQGYALKDSGNVPAATMQLARIKSGYDQALAQYQLADFELKNAVLTAPFDGIVANLFAKQYNTASTSETFCSVIDNRGLEADFTVLENELPLIKTGDRV
;
A
#
# COMPACT_ATOMS: atom_id res chain seq x y z
N LEU A 1 38.17 11.42 46.82
CA LEU A 1 37.82 10.23 46.05
C LEU A 1 37.20 10.74 44.74
N THR A 2 37.94 10.68 43.66
CA THR A 2 37.49 11.05 42.32
C THR A 2 36.78 9.82 41.73
N ASP A 3 35.49 9.94 41.46
CA ASP A 3 34.75 8.93 40.69
C ASP A 3 35.30 8.89 39.29
N PHE A 4 35.86 7.75 38.90
CA PHE A 4 36.24 7.48 37.51
C PHE A 4 35.00 7.07 36.77
N ASN A 5 34.47 7.93 35.92
CA ASN A 5 33.45 7.55 34.94
C ASN A 5 34.11 6.64 33.91
N HIS A 6 33.66 5.40 33.83
CA HIS A 6 34.01 4.49 32.75
C HIS A 6 33.08 4.77 31.56
N GLU A 7 33.62 5.33 30.52
CA GLU A 7 32.89 5.51 29.25
C GLU A 7 33.14 4.31 28.34
N LEU A 8 32.07 3.61 27.95
CA LEU A 8 32.11 2.57 26.96
C LEU A 8 31.72 3.18 25.61
N ILE A 9 32.64 3.13 24.65
CA ILE A 9 32.38 3.62 23.30
C ILE A 9 32.11 2.41 22.39
N SER A 10 30.89 2.32 21.88
CA SER A 10 30.48 1.27 20.95
C SER A 10 29.82 1.85 19.72
N ASN A 11 29.98 1.18 18.58
CA ASN A 11 29.24 1.50 17.37
C ASN A 11 27.88 0.82 17.42
N GLY A 12 26.81 1.61 17.26
CA GLY A 12 25.45 1.11 17.26
C GLY A 12 24.70 1.48 15.99
N LYS A 13 23.60 0.77 15.74
CA LYS A 13 22.62 1.06 14.70
C LYS A 13 21.34 1.54 15.36
N LEU A 14 20.87 2.73 14.91
CA LEU A 14 19.55 3.21 15.28
C LEU A 14 18.51 2.53 14.39
N SER A 15 17.55 1.87 15.02
CA SER A 15 16.38 1.30 14.36
C SER A 15 15.11 1.98 14.84
N SER A 16 14.14 2.07 13.98
CA SER A 16 12.83 2.62 14.27
C SER A 16 11.86 1.49 14.58
N HIS A 17 10.95 1.71 15.53
CA HIS A 17 9.91 0.74 15.87
C HIS A 17 8.95 0.45 14.70
N GLN A 18 8.69 1.45 13.84
CA GLN A 18 7.91 1.30 12.60
C GLN A 18 8.66 1.92 11.43
N TYR A 19 8.83 1.12 10.40
CA TYR A 19 9.45 1.48 9.14
C TYR A 19 8.71 0.82 7.99
N VAL A 20 8.47 1.57 6.92
CA VAL A 20 7.86 1.03 5.71
C VAL A 20 8.45 1.66 4.46
N ASP A 21 8.76 0.83 3.48
CA ASP A 21 9.10 1.23 2.12
C ASP A 21 7.83 1.28 1.27
N LEU A 22 7.52 2.46 0.77
CA LEU A 22 6.37 2.71 -0.07
C LEU A 22 6.78 2.65 -1.54
N LYS A 23 5.98 1.97 -2.34
CA LYS A 23 6.15 1.87 -3.79
C LYS A 23 4.81 1.94 -4.51
N PHE A 24 4.83 2.43 -5.74
CA PHE A 24 3.64 2.44 -6.57
C PHE A 24 3.32 1.04 -7.11
N GLN A 25 2.04 0.77 -7.32
CA GLN A 25 1.56 -0.50 -7.90
C GLN A 25 1.46 -0.45 -9.42
N SER A 26 1.55 0.75 -10.02
CA SER A 26 1.44 0.98 -11.47
C SER A 26 2.60 1.81 -11.97
N ALA A 27 3.10 1.47 -13.17
CA ALA A 27 4.18 2.18 -13.83
C ALA A 27 3.63 3.32 -14.71
N GLU A 28 3.15 4.38 -14.06
CA GLU A 28 2.63 5.59 -14.72
C GLU A 28 3.53 6.80 -14.38
N PRO A 29 3.50 7.88 -15.18
CA PRO A 29 4.23 9.10 -14.85
C PRO A 29 3.79 9.68 -13.50
N ILE A 30 4.75 10.14 -12.70
CA ILE A 30 4.49 10.84 -11.44
C ILE A 30 3.97 12.24 -11.77
N ALA A 31 2.69 12.49 -11.45
CA ALA A 31 2.05 13.77 -11.71
C ALA A 31 2.49 14.83 -10.70
N SER A 32 2.56 14.47 -9.41
CA SER A 32 2.93 15.38 -8.33
C SER A 32 3.60 14.67 -7.17
N ILE A 33 4.54 15.36 -6.53
CA ILE A 33 5.19 14.95 -5.29
C ILE A 33 4.94 16.08 -4.28
N TYR A 34 4.36 15.75 -3.12
CA TYR A 34 3.90 16.71 -2.11
C TYR A 34 4.84 16.83 -0.91
N VAL A 35 5.86 15.98 -0.84
CA VAL A 35 6.78 15.87 0.30
C VAL A 35 8.23 15.84 -0.16
N LYS A 36 9.14 16.10 0.79
CA LYS A 36 10.60 16.02 0.61
C LYS A 36 11.20 15.12 1.69
N ASN A 37 12.45 14.67 1.49
CA ASN A 37 13.18 13.99 2.54
C ASN A 37 13.29 14.88 3.79
N GLY A 38 12.98 14.31 4.96
CA GLY A 38 12.97 14.99 6.25
C GLY A 38 11.62 15.60 6.64
N ASP A 39 10.62 15.64 5.75
CA ASP A 39 9.30 16.18 6.08
C ASP A 39 8.57 15.25 7.06
N ARG A 40 7.89 15.86 8.02
CA ARG A 40 6.96 15.15 8.91
C ARG A 40 5.63 14.97 8.21
N VAL A 41 5.09 13.75 8.28
CA VAL A 41 3.81 13.39 7.68
C VAL A 41 2.90 12.74 8.70
N THR A 42 1.60 12.91 8.51
CA THR A 42 0.56 12.27 9.31
C THR A 42 -0.07 11.12 8.55
N LYS A 43 -0.62 10.15 9.27
CA LYS A 43 -1.34 9.01 8.70
C LYS A 43 -2.42 9.48 7.71
N GLY A 44 -2.41 8.91 6.49
CA GLY A 44 -3.33 9.26 5.41
C GLY A 44 -2.94 10.49 4.60
N GLN A 45 -1.88 11.22 4.98
CA GLN A 45 -1.38 12.36 4.20
C GLN A 45 -0.87 11.90 2.85
N LYS A 46 -1.26 12.61 1.77
CA LYS A 46 -0.76 12.35 0.41
C LYS A 46 0.73 12.68 0.32
N LEU A 47 1.48 11.72 -0.23
CA LEU A 47 2.92 11.86 -0.47
C LEU A 47 3.22 12.17 -1.92
N ALA A 48 2.57 11.45 -2.82
CA ALA A 48 2.69 11.64 -4.26
C ALA A 48 1.46 11.06 -4.99
N GLU A 49 1.29 11.44 -6.25
CA GLU A 49 0.27 10.88 -7.12
C GLU A 49 0.81 10.64 -8.53
N LEU A 50 0.28 9.60 -9.18
CA LEU A 50 0.53 9.27 -10.56
C LEU A 50 -0.45 9.99 -11.48
N SER A 51 -0.10 10.07 -12.77
CA SER A 51 -1.06 10.43 -13.81
C SER A 51 -2.15 9.38 -13.89
N THR A 52 -3.39 9.77 -13.63
CA THR A 52 -4.54 8.86 -13.51
C THR A 52 -5.29 8.63 -14.83
N PHE A 53 -4.93 9.33 -15.90
CA PHE A 53 -5.69 9.28 -17.16
C PHE A 53 -5.86 7.85 -17.71
N ARG A 54 -4.75 7.11 -17.84
CA ARG A 54 -4.80 5.73 -18.35
C ARG A 54 -5.50 4.77 -17.39
N LEU A 55 -5.21 4.91 -16.09
CA LEU A 55 -5.81 4.09 -15.03
C LEU A 55 -7.32 4.31 -14.95
N LYS A 56 -7.77 5.57 -15.05
CA LYS A 56 -9.20 5.91 -15.08
C LYS A 56 -9.89 5.31 -16.29
N ASN A 57 -9.33 5.48 -17.50
CA ASN A 57 -9.89 4.89 -18.71
C ASN A 57 -9.98 3.36 -18.61
N LYS A 58 -8.96 2.70 -18.05
CA LYS A 58 -8.95 1.25 -17.80
C LYS A 58 -10.07 0.84 -16.83
N ALA A 59 -10.25 1.58 -15.74
CA ALA A 59 -11.31 1.33 -14.78
C ALA A 59 -12.71 1.55 -15.37
N ASP A 60 -12.90 2.64 -16.13
CA ASP A 60 -14.18 2.94 -16.81
C ASP A 60 -14.52 1.88 -17.86
N GLN A 61 -13.55 1.40 -18.64
CA GLN A 61 -13.73 0.31 -19.59
C GLN A 61 -14.09 -1.01 -18.88
N ALA A 62 -13.38 -1.36 -17.82
CA ALA A 62 -13.67 -2.57 -17.05
C ALA A 62 -15.05 -2.50 -16.37
N LYS A 63 -15.46 -1.31 -15.91
CA LYS A 63 -16.80 -1.06 -15.37
C LYS A 63 -17.89 -1.29 -16.44
N SER A 64 -17.69 -0.77 -17.64
CA SER A 64 -18.63 -0.97 -18.75
C SER A 64 -18.75 -2.47 -19.12
N SER A 65 -17.64 -3.20 -19.12
CA SER A 65 -17.63 -4.65 -19.34
C SER A 65 -18.38 -5.39 -18.24
N LEU A 66 -18.24 -4.97 -16.97
CA LEU A 66 -18.98 -5.55 -15.85
C LEU A 66 -20.49 -5.30 -15.98
N GLU A 67 -20.91 -4.08 -16.36
CA GLU A 67 -22.33 -3.79 -16.58
C GLU A 67 -22.91 -4.62 -17.73
N ASN A 68 -22.18 -4.82 -18.82
CA ASN A 68 -22.62 -5.70 -19.90
C ASN A 68 -22.75 -7.15 -19.43
N ALA A 69 -21.77 -7.67 -18.69
CA ALA A 69 -21.83 -9.03 -18.13
C ALA A 69 -22.97 -9.19 -17.11
N ARG A 70 -23.34 -8.10 -16.39
CA ARG A 70 -24.48 -8.07 -15.49
C ARG A 70 -25.81 -8.17 -16.24
N LEU A 71 -25.95 -7.45 -17.36
CA LEU A 71 -27.14 -7.54 -18.21
C LEU A 71 -27.26 -8.94 -18.80
N GLU A 72 -26.18 -9.52 -19.30
CA GLU A 72 -26.15 -10.89 -19.81
C GLU A 72 -26.54 -11.91 -18.72
N LEU A 73 -26.05 -11.72 -17.49
CA LEU A 73 -26.45 -12.54 -16.35
C LEU A 73 -27.98 -12.49 -16.12
N GLN A 74 -28.57 -11.30 -16.20
CA GLN A 74 -30.01 -11.12 -16.08
C GLN A 74 -30.77 -11.83 -17.20
N ASP A 75 -30.32 -11.70 -18.44
CA ASP A 75 -30.93 -12.35 -19.60
C ASP A 75 -30.90 -13.88 -19.47
N VAL A 76 -29.77 -14.44 -19.05
CA VAL A 76 -29.64 -15.89 -18.80
C VAL A 76 -30.62 -16.33 -17.70
N LEU A 77 -30.79 -15.57 -16.62
CA LEU A 77 -31.73 -15.89 -15.53
C LEU A 77 -33.19 -15.79 -15.99
N ILE A 78 -33.54 -14.76 -16.75
CA ILE A 78 -34.88 -14.60 -17.34
C ILE A 78 -35.20 -15.77 -18.29
N GLY A 79 -34.25 -16.18 -19.14
CA GLY A 79 -34.39 -17.35 -19.99
C GLY A 79 -34.57 -18.67 -19.24
N GLN A 80 -34.23 -18.73 -17.96
CA GLN A 80 -34.45 -19.85 -17.05
C GLN A 80 -35.74 -19.72 -16.24
N GLY A 81 -36.56 -18.68 -16.50
CA GLY A 81 -37.84 -18.44 -15.82
C GLY A 81 -37.76 -17.64 -14.50
N TYR A 82 -36.59 -17.05 -14.19
CA TYR A 82 -36.44 -16.23 -12.97
C TYR A 82 -36.58 -14.74 -13.31
N ALA A 83 -37.58 -14.07 -12.77
CA ALA A 83 -37.72 -12.64 -12.95
C ALA A 83 -36.70 -11.85 -12.12
N LEU A 84 -36.41 -10.61 -12.53
CA LEU A 84 -35.50 -9.69 -11.81
C LEU A 84 -35.84 -9.50 -10.31
N LYS A 85 -37.12 -9.68 -9.94
CA LYS A 85 -37.59 -9.59 -8.55
C LYS A 85 -37.30 -10.84 -7.72
N ASP A 86 -36.94 -11.95 -8.35
CA ASP A 86 -36.80 -13.26 -7.73
C ASP A 86 -35.34 -13.65 -7.47
N SER A 87 -34.41 -12.70 -7.56
CA SER A 87 -32.96 -12.96 -7.42
C SER A 87 -32.56 -13.64 -6.09
N GLY A 88 -33.39 -13.52 -5.04
CA GLY A 88 -33.21 -14.21 -3.77
C GLY A 88 -33.65 -15.68 -3.75
N ASN A 89 -34.43 -16.12 -4.76
CA ASN A 89 -35.02 -17.48 -4.85
C ASN A 89 -34.36 -18.35 -5.94
N VAL A 90 -33.29 -17.85 -6.60
CA VAL A 90 -32.58 -18.61 -7.63
C VAL A 90 -31.74 -19.71 -6.98
N PRO A 91 -31.91 -20.99 -7.37
CA PRO A 91 -31.06 -22.07 -6.87
C PRO A 91 -29.57 -21.78 -7.13
N ALA A 92 -28.71 -22.13 -6.19
CA ALA A 92 -27.27 -21.84 -6.26
C ALA A 92 -26.63 -22.38 -7.54
N ALA A 93 -27.00 -23.58 -7.98
CA ALA A 93 -26.49 -24.20 -9.20
C ALA A 93 -26.89 -23.40 -10.47
N THR A 94 -28.14 -22.91 -10.53
CA THR A 94 -28.63 -22.08 -11.65
C THR A 94 -27.91 -20.73 -11.68
N MET A 95 -27.75 -20.10 -10.52
CA MET A 95 -27.00 -18.84 -10.39
C MET A 95 -25.54 -19.02 -10.84
N GLN A 96 -24.89 -20.09 -10.40
CA GLN A 96 -23.50 -20.39 -10.78
C GLN A 96 -23.38 -20.60 -12.31
N LEU A 97 -24.29 -21.35 -12.92
CA LEU A 97 -24.29 -21.54 -14.38
C LEU A 97 -24.51 -20.21 -15.11
N ALA A 98 -25.41 -19.38 -14.63
CA ALA A 98 -25.67 -18.07 -15.23
C ALA A 98 -24.44 -17.15 -15.13
N ARG A 99 -23.75 -17.12 -14.00
CA ARG A 99 -22.50 -16.34 -13.80
C ARG A 99 -21.39 -16.81 -14.73
N ILE A 100 -21.25 -18.12 -14.93
CA ILE A 100 -20.25 -18.66 -15.87
C ILE A 100 -20.60 -18.26 -17.32
N LYS A 101 -21.88 -18.43 -17.74
CA LYS A 101 -22.31 -18.09 -19.09
C LYS A 101 -22.17 -16.61 -19.44
N SER A 102 -22.49 -15.74 -18.51
CA SER A 102 -22.39 -14.28 -18.68
C SER A 102 -20.97 -13.74 -18.55
N GLY A 103 -20.02 -14.52 -18.07
CA GLY A 103 -18.67 -14.01 -17.75
C GLY A 103 -18.62 -13.00 -16.60
N TYR A 104 -19.69 -12.92 -15.78
CA TYR A 104 -19.83 -11.91 -14.73
C TYR A 104 -18.65 -11.91 -13.74
N ASP A 105 -18.20 -13.09 -13.30
CA ASP A 105 -17.11 -13.20 -12.32
C ASP A 105 -15.78 -12.69 -12.89
N GLN A 106 -15.52 -12.96 -14.16
CA GLN A 106 -14.32 -12.48 -14.84
C GLN A 106 -14.36 -10.95 -15.00
N ALA A 107 -15.48 -10.39 -15.42
CA ALA A 107 -15.63 -8.96 -15.57
C ALA A 107 -15.55 -8.23 -14.22
N LEU A 108 -16.12 -8.80 -13.15
CA LEU A 108 -16.02 -8.28 -11.79
C LEU A 108 -14.56 -8.25 -11.32
N ALA A 109 -13.82 -9.31 -11.50
CA ALA A 109 -12.40 -9.39 -11.11
C ALA A 109 -11.56 -8.36 -11.88
N GLN A 110 -11.81 -8.17 -13.18
CA GLN A 110 -11.13 -7.16 -13.99
C GLN A 110 -11.44 -5.74 -13.52
N TYR A 111 -12.70 -5.45 -13.19
CA TYR A 111 -13.07 -4.15 -12.65
C TYR A 111 -12.43 -3.89 -11.28
N GLN A 112 -12.45 -4.88 -10.38
CA GLN A 112 -11.83 -4.76 -9.06
C GLN A 112 -10.33 -4.49 -9.16
N LEU A 113 -9.62 -5.15 -10.08
CA LEU A 113 -8.20 -4.92 -10.32
C LEU A 113 -7.95 -3.49 -10.84
N ALA A 114 -8.70 -3.05 -11.84
CA ALA A 114 -8.54 -1.72 -12.43
C ALA A 114 -8.89 -0.60 -11.42
N ASP A 115 -9.91 -0.78 -10.61
CA ASP A 115 -10.29 0.15 -9.53
C ASP A 115 -9.21 0.20 -8.42
N PHE A 116 -8.64 -0.95 -8.07
CA PHE A 116 -7.52 -1.03 -7.13
C PHE A 116 -6.28 -0.29 -7.65
N GLU A 117 -5.89 -0.49 -8.92
CA GLU A 117 -4.78 0.24 -9.54
C GLU A 117 -5.03 1.76 -9.55
N LEU A 118 -6.24 2.20 -9.87
CA LEU A 118 -6.61 3.60 -9.85
C LEU A 118 -6.57 4.21 -8.44
N LYS A 119 -7.07 3.51 -7.44
CA LYS A 119 -7.01 3.96 -6.04
C LYS A 119 -5.58 4.05 -5.51
N ASN A 120 -4.72 3.12 -5.91
CA ASN A 120 -3.31 3.11 -5.53
C ASN A 120 -2.42 4.02 -6.40
N ALA A 121 -3.01 4.80 -7.32
CA ALA A 121 -2.30 5.89 -8.00
C ALA A 121 -1.93 7.04 -7.05
N VAL A 122 -2.55 7.13 -5.88
CA VAL A 122 -2.22 8.08 -4.82
C VAL A 122 -1.50 7.37 -3.69
N LEU A 123 -0.26 7.74 -3.45
CA LEU A 123 0.54 7.21 -2.36
C LEU A 123 0.32 8.04 -1.09
N THR A 124 -0.04 7.37 0.00
CA THR A 124 -0.32 8.01 1.29
C THR A 124 0.54 7.41 2.40
N ALA A 125 0.79 8.20 3.47
CA ALA A 125 1.50 7.72 4.64
C ALA A 125 0.64 6.74 5.44
N PRO A 126 1.12 5.53 5.76
CA PRO A 126 0.36 4.54 6.52
C PRO A 126 0.29 4.85 8.03
N PHE A 127 1.23 5.63 8.53
CA PHE A 127 1.32 6.10 9.93
C PHE A 127 2.05 7.45 9.99
N ASP A 128 2.05 8.09 11.16
CA ASP A 128 2.76 9.35 11.40
C ASP A 128 4.26 9.11 11.45
N GLY A 129 5.05 9.90 10.73
CA GLY A 129 6.49 9.67 10.67
C GLY A 129 7.24 10.75 9.91
N ILE A 130 8.46 10.41 9.51
CA ILE A 130 9.35 11.23 8.70
C ILE A 130 9.62 10.53 7.37
N VAL A 131 9.56 11.30 6.27
CA VAL A 131 9.88 10.82 4.93
C VAL A 131 11.38 10.71 4.75
N ALA A 132 11.83 9.57 4.23
CA ALA A 132 13.22 9.30 3.87
C ALA A 132 13.30 8.58 2.52
N ASN A 133 14.50 8.49 1.95
CA ASN A 133 14.80 7.73 0.72
C ASN A 133 13.95 8.13 -0.49
N LEU A 134 13.52 9.39 -0.58
CA LEU A 134 12.80 9.92 -1.73
C LEU A 134 13.82 10.40 -2.77
N PHE A 135 13.98 9.63 -3.86
CA PHE A 135 14.89 9.96 -4.97
C PHE A 135 14.14 10.23 -6.28
N ALA A 136 12.87 9.84 -6.35
CA ALA A 136 12.05 10.02 -7.53
C ALA A 136 11.82 11.50 -7.85
N LYS A 137 11.64 11.81 -9.13
CA LYS A 137 11.35 13.17 -9.62
C LYS A 137 10.01 13.18 -10.34
N GLN A 138 9.32 14.31 -10.24
CA GLN A 138 8.09 14.57 -10.98
C GLN A 138 8.32 14.38 -12.49
N TYR A 139 7.33 13.87 -13.18
CA TYR A 139 7.29 13.52 -14.61
C TYR A 139 8.08 12.26 -15.01
N ASN A 140 8.88 11.68 -14.12
CA ASN A 140 9.47 10.37 -14.38
C ASN A 140 8.40 9.28 -14.22
N THR A 141 8.58 8.16 -14.93
CA THR A 141 7.74 6.98 -14.73
C THR A 141 8.06 6.32 -13.39
N ALA A 142 7.03 6.03 -12.61
CA ALA A 142 7.18 5.32 -11.34
C ALA A 142 7.62 3.87 -11.59
N SER A 143 8.51 3.37 -10.74
CA SER A 143 8.88 1.96 -10.70
C SER A 143 7.94 1.19 -9.77
N THR A 144 7.55 -0.01 -10.17
CA THR A 144 6.77 -0.92 -9.33
C THR A 144 7.65 -1.83 -8.47
N SER A 145 8.94 -1.94 -8.80
CA SER A 145 9.92 -2.76 -8.09
C SER A 145 10.76 -1.97 -7.09
N GLU A 146 10.98 -0.68 -7.36
CA GLU A 146 11.81 0.18 -6.52
C GLU A 146 10.98 0.96 -5.49
N THR A 147 11.58 1.21 -4.34
CA THR A 147 10.99 2.05 -3.30
C THR A 147 10.89 3.50 -3.80
N PHE A 148 9.70 4.08 -3.72
CA PHE A 148 9.47 5.49 -4.01
C PHE A 148 9.98 6.38 -2.87
N CYS A 149 9.59 6.08 -1.64
CA CYS A 149 10.07 6.69 -0.41
C CYS A 149 9.85 5.75 0.78
N SER A 150 10.49 6.05 1.90
CA SER A 150 10.28 5.37 3.16
C SER A 150 9.60 6.30 4.15
N VAL A 151 8.75 5.75 5.03
CA VAL A 151 8.21 6.49 6.18
C VAL A 151 8.73 5.81 7.44
N ILE A 152 9.31 6.60 8.34
CA ILE A 152 9.99 6.16 9.57
C ILE A 152 9.29 6.80 10.76
N ASP A 153 8.81 5.99 11.71
CA ASP A 153 8.31 6.51 12.99
C ASP A 153 9.52 6.88 13.88
N ASN A 154 9.62 8.15 14.24
CA ASN A 154 10.72 8.66 15.07
C ASN A 154 10.37 8.77 16.56
N ARG A 155 9.19 8.30 17.00
CA ARG A 155 8.72 8.39 18.39
C ARG A 155 9.33 7.32 19.31
N GLY A 156 9.88 6.26 18.75
CA GLY A 156 10.53 5.18 19.48
C GLY A 156 11.75 4.71 18.68
N LEU A 157 12.90 5.31 18.91
CA LEU A 157 14.15 4.86 18.33
C LEU A 157 14.81 3.88 19.32
N GLU A 158 15.18 2.72 18.81
CA GLU A 158 15.97 1.73 19.51
C GLU A 158 17.41 1.79 19.00
N ALA A 159 18.36 1.77 19.90
CA ALA A 159 19.78 1.71 19.57
C ALA A 159 20.32 0.32 19.87
N ASP A 160 20.66 -0.41 18.80
CA ASP A 160 21.30 -1.72 18.91
C ASP A 160 22.81 -1.53 18.83
N PHE A 161 23.55 -1.88 19.87
CA PHE A 161 25.00 -1.83 19.87
C PHE A 161 25.60 -3.14 20.38
N THR A 162 26.75 -3.47 19.81
CA THR A 162 27.49 -4.66 20.19
C THR A 162 28.56 -4.28 21.21
N VAL A 163 28.57 -4.96 22.35
CA VAL A 163 29.60 -4.80 23.38
C VAL A 163 30.50 -6.05 23.43
N LEU A 164 31.72 -5.88 23.87
CA LEU A 164 32.63 -7.01 24.08
C LEU A 164 32.21 -7.79 25.29
N GLU A 165 32.43 -9.12 25.28
CA GLU A 165 32.04 -10.02 26.35
C GLU A 165 32.66 -9.62 27.71
N ASN A 166 33.87 -9.07 27.70
CA ASN A 166 34.56 -8.59 28.92
C ASN A 166 33.98 -7.25 29.44
N GLU A 167 33.17 -6.52 28.67
CA GLU A 167 32.54 -5.28 29.07
C GLU A 167 31.09 -5.49 29.56
N LEU A 168 30.51 -6.66 29.28
CA LEU A 168 29.14 -6.99 29.66
C LEU A 168 28.86 -6.86 31.17
N PRO A 169 29.78 -7.21 32.10
CA PRO A 169 29.58 -7.02 33.54
C PRO A 169 29.51 -5.56 33.99
N LEU A 170 29.95 -4.61 33.14
CA LEU A 170 29.97 -3.18 33.43
C LEU A 170 28.66 -2.49 33.05
N ILE A 171 27.78 -3.19 32.32
CA ILE A 171 26.52 -2.62 31.79
C ILE A 171 25.35 -3.15 32.61
N LYS A 172 24.48 -2.25 33.04
CA LYS A 172 23.27 -2.61 33.81
C LYS A 172 22.03 -2.04 33.12
N THR A 173 20.91 -2.73 33.24
CA THR A 173 19.63 -2.22 32.81
C THR A 173 19.30 -0.91 33.54
N GLY A 174 19.08 0.16 32.76
CA GLY A 174 18.80 1.48 33.29
C GLY A 174 19.99 2.44 33.26
N ASP A 175 21.16 1.99 32.80
CA ASP A 175 22.29 2.90 32.54
C ASP A 175 21.94 3.87 31.40
N ARG A 176 22.45 5.09 31.52
CA ARG A 176 22.25 6.10 30.46
C ARG A 176 23.19 5.83 29.29
N VAL A 177 22.62 5.88 28.09
CA VAL A 177 23.33 5.84 26.80
C VAL A 177 23.45 7.24 26.24
#